data_e0bec1b69a2af08515aa4da0fae887c2
#
_entry.id   e0bec1b69a2af08515aa4da0fae887c2
#
_cell.length_a   1.000
_cell.length_b   1.000
_cell.length_c   1.000
_cell.angle_alpha   90.00
_cell.angle_beta   90.00
_cell.angle_gamma   90.00
#
_symmetry.space_group_name_H-M   'P 1'
#
loop_
_entity.id
_entity.type
_entity.pdbx_description
1 polymer ?
#
loop_
_entity_poly.entity_id
_entity_poly.type
_entity_poly.pdbx_seq_one_letter_code
_entity_poly.pdbx_strand_id
1 'polypeptide(L)'
;MQNKTTYYQFVLDVSGSMSNCRHETLQNLNLHLKTIQNLQKEFSEQIFRVSLTLFNTRLHQKWAYKSPLDLEPLTLEEYLPEGSTALLDAIGTQIHEIQHKFGEQLASDEATAVMVILTDGEENSSRYYDFPFISKTIKELEKTGKWTFSFLGTDIDAFHVGEMLNIKKGNTMQFDKMEMNKTFSQVDHSLKNYFHNKQSGNYEQDFLHPTDENI
;
A
#
# COMPACT_ATOMS: atom_id res chain seq x y z
N MET A 1 18.11 -7.40 19.52
CA MET A 1 17.58 -7.47 18.15
C MET A 1 17.65 -6.07 17.57
N GLN A 2 18.20 -5.89 16.37
CA GLN A 2 18.24 -4.58 15.71
C GLN A 2 16.81 -4.17 15.37
N ASN A 3 16.40 -2.94 15.73
CA ASN A 3 15.08 -2.40 15.40
C ASN A 3 15.02 -2.14 13.91
N LYS A 4 14.43 -3.10 13.14
CA LYS A 4 14.27 -2.93 11.70
C LYS A 4 13.19 -1.90 11.38
N THR A 5 13.50 -0.97 10.49
CA THR A 5 12.53 0.01 9.98
C THR A 5 11.58 -0.66 8.98
N THR A 6 10.28 -0.38 9.06
CA THR A 6 9.31 -0.69 8.00
C THR A 6 8.93 0.59 7.27
N TYR A 7 9.21 0.63 5.99
CA TYR A 7 8.71 1.66 5.08
C TYR A 7 7.35 1.22 4.54
N TYR A 8 6.30 1.84 5.04
CA TYR A 8 4.93 1.55 4.63
C TYR A 8 4.46 2.60 3.63
N GLN A 9 4.28 2.18 2.39
CA GLN A 9 3.82 3.02 1.29
C GLN A 9 2.38 2.69 0.95
N PHE A 10 1.48 3.65 1.09
CA PHE A 10 0.12 3.55 0.58
C PHE A 10 0.03 4.34 -0.74
N VAL A 11 -0.37 3.64 -1.83
CA VAL A 11 -0.55 4.20 -3.17
C VAL A 11 -2.05 4.18 -3.44
N LEU A 12 -2.69 5.34 -3.36
CA LEU A 12 -4.14 5.48 -3.39
C LEU A 12 -4.60 6.20 -4.65
N ASP A 13 -5.48 5.56 -5.39
CA ASP A 13 -6.11 6.15 -6.56
C ASP A 13 -7.00 7.34 -6.17
N VAL A 14 -6.86 8.42 -6.93
CA VAL A 14 -7.67 9.62 -6.90
C VAL A 14 -8.13 10.00 -8.31
N SER A 15 -8.27 9.00 -9.20
CA SER A 15 -8.88 9.17 -10.52
C SER A 15 -10.38 9.47 -10.42
N GLY A 16 -10.97 9.91 -11.53
CA GLY A 16 -12.36 10.37 -11.56
C GLY A 16 -13.39 9.33 -11.12
N SER A 17 -13.12 8.03 -11.34
CA SER A 17 -13.96 6.90 -10.93
C SER A 17 -14.13 6.77 -9.41
N MET A 18 -13.12 7.21 -8.63
CA MET A 18 -13.16 7.23 -7.16
C MET A 18 -14.15 8.26 -6.58
N SER A 19 -14.77 9.12 -7.42
CA SER A 19 -15.73 10.16 -6.95
C SER A 19 -16.91 9.57 -6.20
N ASN A 20 -17.39 8.39 -6.62
CA ASN A 20 -18.57 7.74 -6.05
C ASN A 20 -18.34 7.17 -4.63
N CYS A 21 -17.08 6.95 -4.24
CA CYS A 21 -16.71 6.45 -2.91
C CYS A 21 -15.76 7.40 -2.15
N ARG A 22 -15.71 8.68 -2.56
CA ARG A 22 -14.78 9.67 -2.03
C ARG A 22 -14.83 9.82 -0.52
N HIS A 23 -16.02 9.97 0.05
CA HIS A 23 -16.21 10.15 1.49
C HIS A 23 -15.79 8.90 2.28
N GLU A 24 -16.25 7.74 1.81
CA GLU A 24 -15.97 6.44 2.42
C GLU A 24 -14.47 6.14 2.38
N THR A 25 -13.82 6.37 1.23
CA THR A 25 -12.38 6.18 1.08
C THR A 25 -11.61 7.05 2.05
N LEU A 26 -11.92 8.36 2.10
CA LEU A 26 -11.23 9.30 2.97
C LEU A 26 -11.45 8.97 4.46
N GLN A 27 -12.68 8.66 4.85
CA GLN A 27 -12.99 8.28 6.21
C GLN A 27 -12.20 7.03 6.64
N ASN A 28 -12.20 6.00 5.81
CA ASN A 28 -11.51 4.74 6.12
C ASN A 28 -9.97 4.91 6.07
N LEU A 29 -9.44 5.72 5.15
CA LEU A 29 -8.01 6.06 5.15
C LEU A 29 -7.59 6.73 6.47
N ASN A 30 -8.39 7.67 6.97
CA ASN A 30 -8.11 8.34 8.24
C ASN A 30 -8.25 7.41 9.45
N LEU A 31 -9.17 6.45 9.42
CA LEU A 31 -9.25 5.38 10.42
C LEU A 31 -8.03 4.46 10.36
N HIS A 32 -7.58 4.11 9.15
CA HIS A 32 -6.35 3.33 8.95
C HIS A 32 -5.11 4.05 9.50
N LEU A 33 -4.97 5.36 9.26
CA LEU A 33 -3.93 6.15 9.89
C LEU A 33 -3.96 6.04 11.42
N LYS A 34 -5.16 6.13 12.02
CA LYS A 34 -5.32 5.99 13.47
C LYS A 34 -4.92 4.60 13.96
N THR A 35 -5.24 3.54 13.20
CA THR A 35 -4.77 2.18 13.48
C THR A 35 -3.24 2.11 13.48
N ILE A 36 -2.58 2.67 12.45
CA ILE A 36 -1.12 2.69 12.37
C ILE A 36 -0.51 3.47 13.56
N GLN A 37 -1.10 4.60 13.95
CA GLN A 37 -0.66 5.37 15.10
C GLN A 37 -0.75 4.57 16.42
N ASN A 38 -1.83 3.81 16.60
CA ASN A 38 -2.02 2.95 17.77
C ASN A 38 -1.01 1.80 17.79
N LEU A 39 -0.79 1.15 16.63
CA LEU A 39 0.22 0.09 16.49
C LEU A 39 1.62 0.60 16.77
N GLN A 40 1.99 1.81 16.31
CA GLN A 40 3.29 2.40 16.62
C GLN A 40 3.48 2.65 18.13
N LYS A 41 2.42 2.98 18.85
CA LYS A 41 2.47 3.13 20.33
C LYS A 41 2.58 1.78 21.03
N GLU A 42 1.83 0.79 20.57
CA GLU A 42 1.82 -0.58 21.10
C GLU A 42 3.18 -1.27 20.87
N PHE A 43 3.74 -1.11 19.67
CA PHE A 43 5.02 -1.70 19.27
C PHE A 43 6.13 -0.64 19.19
N SER A 44 6.37 0.05 20.29
CA SER A 44 7.32 1.20 20.36
C SER A 44 8.74 0.85 19.95
N GLU A 45 9.14 -0.43 20.07
CA GLU A 45 10.45 -0.94 19.66
C GLU A 45 10.60 -1.11 18.14
N GLN A 46 9.48 -1.08 17.39
CA GLN A 46 9.49 -1.14 15.93
C GLN A 46 9.45 0.27 15.35
N ILE A 47 10.29 0.53 14.35
CA ILE A 47 10.30 1.81 13.65
C ILE A 47 9.41 1.70 12.41
N PHE A 48 8.34 2.48 12.38
CA PHE A 48 7.46 2.58 11.21
C PHE A 48 7.61 3.95 10.55
N ARG A 49 7.71 3.97 9.24
CA ARG A 49 7.78 5.18 8.41
C ARG A 49 6.71 5.11 7.35
N VAL A 50 5.74 6.00 7.42
CA VAL A 50 4.55 5.98 6.56
C VAL A 50 4.66 7.01 5.46
N SER A 51 4.32 6.61 4.27
CA SER A 51 4.14 7.46 3.10
C SER A 51 2.77 7.22 2.48
N LEU A 52 2.14 8.29 2.02
CA LEU A 52 0.92 8.24 1.21
C LEU A 52 1.16 9.00 -0.09
N THR A 53 0.94 8.34 -1.20
CA THR A 53 0.91 8.95 -2.53
C THR A 53 -0.49 8.79 -3.11
N LEU A 54 -1.13 9.91 -3.40
CA LEU A 54 -2.34 9.97 -4.20
C LEU A 54 -1.95 10.01 -5.67
N PHE A 55 -2.62 9.23 -6.52
CA PHE A 55 -2.32 9.21 -7.94
C PHE A 55 -3.59 9.26 -8.82
N ASN A 56 -3.46 9.94 -9.92
CA ASN A 56 -4.33 9.90 -11.09
C ASN A 56 -3.43 9.97 -12.34
N THR A 57 -3.54 10.96 -13.21
CA THR A 57 -2.54 11.27 -14.25
C THR A 57 -1.26 11.92 -13.68
N ARG A 58 -1.25 12.26 -12.40
CA ARG A 58 -0.15 12.88 -11.66
C ARG A 58 0.01 12.17 -10.31
N LEU A 59 1.18 12.32 -9.71
CA LEU A 59 1.47 11.80 -8.38
C LEU A 59 1.55 12.96 -7.39
N HIS A 60 0.86 12.80 -6.26
CA HIS A 60 0.86 13.77 -5.17
C HIS A 60 1.23 13.08 -3.86
N GLN A 61 2.49 13.22 -3.42
CA GLN A 61 2.91 12.69 -2.14
C GLN A 61 2.37 13.55 -1.00
N LYS A 62 1.48 12.99 -0.20
CA LYS A 62 0.86 13.66 0.96
C LYS A 62 1.65 13.44 2.23
N TRP A 63 2.07 12.21 2.47
CA TRP A 63 2.97 11.88 3.58
C TRP A 63 4.27 11.32 3.01
N ALA A 64 5.40 11.70 3.59
CA ALA A 64 6.71 11.37 3.06
C ALA A 64 7.59 10.67 4.11
N TYR A 65 7.32 9.38 4.36
CA TYR A 65 8.10 8.52 5.26
C TYR A 65 8.29 9.09 6.67
N LYS A 66 7.26 9.69 7.22
CA LYS A 66 7.25 10.25 8.58
C LYS A 66 6.87 9.18 9.60
N SER A 67 7.17 9.46 10.87
CA SER A 67 6.56 8.71 11.95
C SER A 67 5.04 8.81 11.85
N PRO A 68 4.28 7.72 12.04
CA PRO A 68 2.81 7.79 12.06
C PRO A 68 2.28 8.80 13.07
N LEU A 69 3.00 9.00 14.17
CA LEU A 69 2.59 9.90 15.25
C LEU A 69 2.67 11.39 14.87
N ASP A 70 3.41 11.72 13.79
CA ASP A 70 3.59 13.07 13.27
C ASP A 70 2.67 13.35 12.05
N LEU A 71 1.76 12.42 11.73
CA LEU A 71 0.86 12.56 10.59
C LEU A 71 -0.52 13.04 11.01
N GLU A 72 -1.05 13.97 10.21
CA GLU A 72 -2.42 14.46 10.35
C GLU A 72 -3.35 13.77 9.35
N PRO A 73 -4.64 13.59 9.69
CA PRO A 73 -5.65 13.09 8.78
C PRO A 73 -5.78 13.95 7.53
N LEU A 74 -6.07 13.33 6.38
CA LEU A 74 -6.42 14.05 5.16
C LEU A 74 -7.81 14.68 5.29
N THR A 75 -7.96 15.84 4.63
CA THR A 75 -9.23 16.54 4.49
C THR A 75 -9.92 16.23 3.15
N LEU A 76 -11.19 16.59 3.03
CA LEU A 76 -11.92 16.45 1.76
C LEU A 76 -11.33 17.34 0.65
N GLU A 77 -10.76 18.48 0.99
CA GLU A 77 -10.11 19.38 0.03
C GLU A 77 -8.80 18.82 -0.50
N GLU A 78 -8.18 17.88 0.21
CA GLU A 78 -6.94 17.24 -0.19
C GLU A 78 -7.15 15.96 -1.00
N TYR A 79 -8.32 15.31 -0.85
CA TYR A 79 -8.69 14.11 -1.59
C TYR A 79 -9.75 14.45 -2.64
N LEU A 80 -9.29 14.86 -3.84
CA LEU A 80 -10.13 15.33 -4.94
C LEU A 80 -10.03 14.39 -6.13
N PRO A 81 -10.95 13.43 -6.28
CA PRO A 81 -10.98 12.52 -7.43
C PRO A 81 -11.18 13.27 -8.75
N GLU A 82 -10.21 13.12 -9.68
CA GLU A 82 -10.24 13.68 -11.02
C GLU A 82 -9.28 12.95 -11.98
N GLY A 83 -9.48 13.11 -13.28
CA GLY A 83 -8.56 12.62 -14.31
C GLY A 83 -8.59 11.11 -14.50
N SER A 84 -7.56 10.59 -15.16
CA SER A 84 -7.37 9.18 -15.52
C SER A 84 -6.41 8.47 -14.58
N THR A 85 -6.19 7.16 -14.77
CA THR A 85 -5.46 6.27 -13.86
C THR A 85 -4.09 5.91 -14.43
N ALA A 86 -3.00 6.51 -13.90
CA ALA A 86 -1.62 6.18 -14.24
C ALA A 86 -1.02 5.24 -13.19
N LEU A 87 -1.58 4.03 -13.09
CA LEU A 87 -1.25 3.04 -12.06
C LEU A 87 0.21 2.60 -12.11
N LEU A 88 0.72 2.27 -13.31
CA LEU A 88 2.08 1.76 -13.48
C LEU A 88 3.12 2.84 -13.19
N ASP A 89 2.84 4.09 -13.58
CA ASP A 89 3.70 5.23 -13.25
C ASP A 89 3.73 5.49 -11.74
N ALA A 90 2.60 5.33 -11.06
CA ALA A 90 2.51 5.45 -9.61
C ALA A 90 3.36 4.37 -8.90
N ILE A 91 3.17 3.11 -9.26
CA ILE A 91 3.91 1.98 -8.67
C ILE A 91 5.42 2.13 -8.95
N GLY A 92 5.79 2.34 -10.21
CA GLY A 92 7.20 2.41 -10.62
C GLY A 92 7.94 3.57 -9.96
N THR A 93 7.31 4.74 -9.90
CA THR A 93 7.89 5.91 -9.24
C THR A 93 8.10 5.68 -7.74
N GLN A 94 7.13 5.08 -7.05
CA GLN A 94 7.26 4.83 -5.62
C GLN A 94 8.29 3.73 -5.31
N ILE A 95 8.40 2.70 -6.13
CA ILE A 95 9.48 1.70 -6.01
C ILE A 95 10.84 2.39 -6.16
N HIS A 96 11.00 3.19 -7.21
CA HIS A 96 12.25 3.91 -7.46
C HIS A 96 12.61 4.85 -6.30
N GLU A 97 11.64 5.57 -5.77
CA GLU A 97 11.85 6.49 -4.65
C GLU A 97 12.32 5.77 -3.37
N ILE A 98 11.68 4.64 -3.02
CA ILE A 98 12.09 3.83 -1.86
C ILE A 98 13.49 3.26 -2.05
N GLN A 99 13.79 2.70 -3.23
CA GLN A 99 15.11 2.17 -3.53
C GLN A 99 16.20 3.25 -3.48
N HIS A 100 15.91 4.42 -4.05
CA HIS A 100 16.86 5.54 -4.05
C HIS A 100 17.15 6.08 -2.64
N LYS A 101 16.11 6.21 -1.80
CA LYS A 101 16.25 6.79 -0.46
C LYS A 101 16.75 5.79 0.58
N PHE A 102 16.35 4.53 0.48
CA PHE A 102 16.49 3.54 1.55
C PHE A 102 17.09 2.21 1.08
N GLY A 103 17.62 2.17 -0.14
CA GLY A 103 18.17 0.95 -0.74
C GLY A 103 19.29 0.32 0.07
N GLU A 104 20.15 1.12 0.68
CA GLU A 104 21.24 0.63 1.56
C GLU A 104 20.67 -0.07 2.80
N GLN A 105 19.66 0.49 3.45
CA GLN A 105 19.02 -0.10 4.64
C GLN A 105 18.26 -1.39 4.29
N LEU A 106 17.63 -1.43 3.10
CA LEU A 106 16.98 -2.64 2.60
C LEU A 106 18.00 -3.73 2.29
N ALA A 107 19.16 -3.37 1.70
CA ALA A 107 20.22 -4.30 1.38
C ALA A 107 20.94 -4.82 2.63
N SER A 108 21.16 -3.99 3.66
CA SER A 108 21.84 -4.34 4.91
C SER A 108 20.94 -5.06 5.93
N ASP A 109 19.71 -5.42 5.57
CA ASP A 109 18.76 -6.09 6.46
C ASP A 109 18.22 -5.21 7.62
N GLU A 110 18.42 -3.89 7.52
CA GLU A 110 17.97 -2.92 8.53
C GLU A 110 16.55 -2.45 8.31
N ALA A 111 16.00 -2.70 7.12
CA ALA A 111 14.65 -2.27 6.75
C ALA A 111 13.88 -3.31 5.93
N THR A 112 12.57 -3.12 5.90
CA THR A 112 11.61 -3.78 4.99
C THR A 112 10.70 -2.74 4.38
N ALA A 113 10.12 -3.02 3.22
CA ALA A 113 9.15 -2.17 2.55
C ALA A 113 7.83 -2.93 2.34
N VAL A 114 6.73 -2.30 2.66
CA VAL A 114 5.37 -2.77 2.38
C VAL A 114 4.69 -1.72 1.52
N MET A 115 4.22 -2.11 0.33
CA MET A 115 3.48 -1.24 -0.56
C MET A 115 2.06 -1.76 -0.73
N VAL A 116 1.08 -0.96 -0.35
CA VAL A 116 -0.34 -1.24 -0.53
C VAL A 116 -0.89 -0.32 -1.60
N ILE A 117 -1.47 -0.91 -2.63
CA ILE A 117 -2.01 -0.21 -3.80
C ILE A 117 -3.53 -0.37 -3.78
N LEU A 118 -4.26 0.74 -3.84
CA LEU A 118 -5.73 0.73 -3.92
C LEU A 118 -6.18 1.54 -5.12
N THR A 119 -6.95 0.91 -6.01
CA THR A 119 -7.51 1.53 -7.21
C THR A 119 -8.89 0.95 -7.54
N ASP A 120 -9.72 1.75 -8.18
CA ASP A 120 -11.02 1.33 -8.73
C ASP A 120 -11.04 1.35 -10.26
N GLY A 121 -9.91 1.67 -10.89
CA GLY A 121 -9.80 1.88 -12.31
C GLY A 121 -8.74 1.03 -12.99
N GLU A 122 -8.97 0.76 -14.28
CA GLU A 122 -7.97 0.16 -15.14
C GLU A 122 -6.85 1.15 -15.46
N GLU A 123 -5.63 0.63 -15.59
CA GLU A 123 -4.49 1.37 -16.13
C GLU A 123 -4.82 1.94 -17.52
N ASN A 124 -4.75 3.26 -17.68
CA ASN A 124 -5.13 3.91 -18.94
C ASN A 124 -4.31 5.16 -19.30
N SER A 125 -3.35 5.57 -18.47
CA SER A 125 -2.64 6.84 -18.69
C SER A 125 -1.17 6.86 -18.32
N SER A 126 -0.57 5.75 -17.91
CA SER A 126 0.87 5.64 -17.65
C SER A 126 1.69 5.87 -18.93
N ARG A 127 2.86 6.50 -18.78
CA ARG A 127 3.75 6.91 -19.89
C ARG A 127 5.19 6.46 -19.71
N TYR A 128 5.62 6.19 -18.50
CA TYR A 128 7.01 5.92 -18.15
C TYR A 128 7.27 4.45 -17.84
N TYR A 129 6.26 3.73 -17.38
CA TYR A 129 6.35 2.33 -17.01
C TYR A 129 5.27 1.49 -17.70
N ASP A 130 5.62 0.24 -18.03
CA ASP A 130 4.70 -0.75 -18.58
C ASP A 130 4.57 -1.98 -17.67
N PHE A 131 3.56 -2.82 -17.92
CA PHE A 131 3.32 -4.03 -17.14
C PHE A 131 4.53 -4.98 -17.10
N PRO A 132 5.22 -5.30 -18.21
CA PRO A 132 6.39 -6.17 -18.19
C PRO A 132 7.50 -5.67 -17.26
N PHE A 133 7.77 -4.36 -17.29
CA PHE A 133 8.80 -3.76 -16.42
C PHE A 133 8.40 -3.83 -14.95
N ILE A 134 7.17 -3.40 -14.60
CA ILE A 134 6.69 -3.42 -13.21
C ILE A 134 6.60 -4.85 -12.68
N SER A 135 6.04 -5.78 -13.44
CA SER A 135 5.94 -7.20 -13.08
C SER A 135 7.29 -7.81 -12.75
N LYS A 136 8.29 -7.58 -13.64
CA LYS A 136 9.66 -8.04 -13.42
C LYS A 136 10.25 -7.44 -12.16
N THR A 137 10.08 -6.14 -11.97
CA THR A 137 10.62 -5.40 -10.82
C THR A 137 10.02 -5.90 -9.51
N ILE A 138 8.70 -6.05 -9.41
CA ILE A 138 8.01 -6.60 -8.23
C ILE A 138 8.55 -8.00 -7.92
N LYS A 139 8.60 -8.88 -8.93
CA LYS A 139 9.12 -10.24 -8.78
C LYS A 139 10.55 -10.29 -8.22
N GLU A 140 11.43 -9.41 -8.71
CA GLU A 140 12.82 -9.36 -8.26
C GLU A 140 12.91 -8.82 -6.82
N LEU A 141 12.12 -7.82 -6.48
CA LEU A 141 12.11 -7.21 -5.14
C LEU A 141 11.52 -8.16 -4.09
N GLU A 142 10.43 -8.86 -4.37
CA GLU A 142 9.86 -9.84 -3.45
C GLU A 142 10.81 -11.01 -3.16
N LYS A 143 11.61 -11.46 -4.16
CA LYS A 143 12.62 -12.50 -3.97
C LYS A 143 13.68 -12.11 -2.93
N THR A 144 13.90 -10.83 -2.68
CA THR A 144 14.85 -10.38 -1.64
C THR A 144 14.36 -10.66 -0.23
N GLY A 145 13.05 -10.94 -0.05
CA GLY A 145 12.42 -11.07 1.26
C GLY A 145 12.26 -9.73 2.01
N LYS A 146 12.58 -8.60 1.36
CA LYS A 146 12.51 -7.27 1.96
C LYS A 146 11.28 -6.47 1.53
N TRP A 147 10.62 -6.91 0.47
CA TRP A 147 9.47 -6.23 -0.10
C TRP A 147 8.22 -7.09 -0.05
N THR A 148 7.13 -6.44 0.25
CA THR A 148 5.78 -7.00 0.18
C THR A 148 4.90 -6.03 -0.59
N PHE A 149 4.21 -6.54 -1.60
CA PHE A 149 3.26 -5.77 -2.40
C PHE A 149 1.88 -6.32 -2.18
N SER A 150 0.88 -5.43 -2.02
CA SER A 150 -0.53 -5.78 -1.91
C SER A 150 -1.35 -4.93 -2.87
N PHE A 151 -2.29 -5.56 -3.55
CA PHE A 151 -3.14 -4.93 -4.54
C PHE A 151 -4.63 -5.09 -4.17
N LEU A 152 -5.32 -3.96 -4.05
CA LEU A 152 -6.74 -3.89 -3.76
C LEU A 152 -7.42 -3.22 -4.92
N GLY A 153 -8.26 -3.96 -5.65
CA GLY A 153 -8.96 -3.48 -6.82
C GLY A 153 -10.47 -3.63 -6.70
N THR A 154 -11.22 -2.70 -7.29
CA THR A 154 -12.66 -2.78 -7.47
C THR A 154 -13.04 -2.30 -8.86
N ASP A 155 -14.23 -2.69 -9.34
CA ASP A 155 -14.73 -2.41 -10.70
C ASP A 155 -13.81 -2.90 -11.84
N ILE A 156 -12.77 -3.71 -11.49
CA ILE A 156 -11.81 -4.35 -12.39
C ILE A 156 -11.64 -5.81 -11.95
N ASP A 157 -11.08 -6.64 -12.80
CA ASP A 157 -10.60 -7.95 -12.35
C ASP A 157 -9.30 -7.78 -11.56
N ALA A 158 -9.43 -7.54 -10.24
CA ALA A 158 -8.31 -7.29 -9.35
C ALA A 158 -7.29 -8.45 -9.35
N PHE A 159 -7.77 -9.69 -9.46
CA PHE A 159 -6.89 -10.85 -9.49
C PHE A 159 -6.11 -10.94 -10.79
N HIS A 160 -6.74 -10.60 -11.92
CA HIS A 160 -6.06 -10.54 -13.22
C HIS A 160 -4.98 -9.44 -13.24
N VAL A 161 -5.32 -8.24 -12.77
CA VAL A 161 -4.34 -7.13 -12.68
C VAL A 161 -3.21 -7.48 -11.71
N GLY A 162 -3.53 -8.06 -10.55
CA GLY A 162 -2.53 -8.54 -9.58
C GLY A 162 -1.57 -9.57 -10.19
N GLU A 163 -2.09 -10.51 -10.99
CA GLU A 163 -1.27 -11.49 -11.71
C GLU A 163 -0.38 -10.81 -12.76
N MET A 164 -0.92 -9.86 -13.54
CA MET A 164 -0.13 -9.07 -14.49
C MET A 164 1.01 -8.30 -13.82
N LEU A 165 0.80 -7.82 -12.60
CA LEU A 165 1.81 -7.16 -11.76
C LEU A 165 2.75 -8.15 -11.05
N ASN A 166 2.52 -9.47 -11.16
CA ASN A 166 3.21 -10.52 -10.41
C ASN A 166 3.04 -10.39 -8.88
N ILE A 167 1.94 -9.81 -8.41
CA ILE A 167 1.57 -9.79 -7.00
C ILE A 167 0.89 -11.11 -6.65
N LYS A 168 1.28 -11.71 -5.53
CA LYS A 168 0.73 -12.99 -5.09
C LYS A 168 -0.78 -12.92 -4.89
N LYS A 169 -1.49 -14.01 -5.22
CA LYS A 169 -2.95 -14.08 -5.02
C LYS A 169 -3.36 -13.80 -3.56
N GLY A 170 -2.58 -14.27 -2.58
CA GLY A 170 -2.79 -13.98 -1.15
C GLY A 170 -2.57 -12.53 -0.74
N ASN A 171 -1.97 -11.71 -1.63
CA ASN A 171 -1.77 -10.27 -1.46
C ASN A 171 -2.65 -9.45 -2.42
N THR A 172 -3.59 -10.09 -3.08
CA THR A 172 -4.55 -9.44 -4.00
C THR A 172 -5.96 -9.59 -3.44
N MET A 173 -6.70 -8.51 -3.39
CA MET A 173 -8.08 -8.50 -2.92
C MET A 173 -8.96 -7.72 -3.88
N GLN A 174 -10.11 -8.28 -4.21
CA GLN A 174 -11.19 -7.55 -4.85
C GLN A 174 -12.12 -7.01 -3.78
N PHE A 175 -12.47 -5.73 -3.85
CA PHE A 175 -13.35 -5.10 -2.88
C PHE A 175 -14.56 -4.45 -3.57
N ASP A 176 -15.61 -4.20 -2.79
CA ASP A 176 -16.79 -3.44 -3.19
C ASP A 176 -16.66 -2.00 -2.64
N LYS A 177 -16.89 -0.99 -3.48
CA LYS A 177 -16.90 0.43 -3.09
C LYS A 177 -17.90 0.70 -1.95
N MET A 178 -19.02 -0.03 -1.93
CA MET A 178 -20.03 0.09 -0.88
C MET A 178 -19.58 -0.56 0.45
N GLU A 179 -18.52 -1.37 0.42
CA GLU A 179 -17.97 -2.07 1.57
C GLU A 179 -16.53 -1.64 1.90
N MET A 180 -16.18 -0.40 1.60
CA MET A 180 -14.85 0.17 1.82
C MET A 180 -14.35 -0.02 3.26
N ASN A 181 -15.25 0.03 4.24
CA ASN A 181 -14.94 -0.24 5.64
C ASN A 181 -14.42 -1.67 5.88
N LYS A 182 -14.98 -2.67 5.21
CA LYS A 182 -14.48 -4.07 5.30
C LYS A 182 -13.09 -4.18 4.69
N THR A 183 -12.87 -3.53 3.55
CA THR A 183 -11.58 -3.50 2.87
C THR A 183 -10.48 -2.96 3.77
N PHE A 184 -10.69 -1.78 4.35
CA PHE A 184 -9.70 -1.19 5.26
C PHE A 184 -9.55 -1.98 6.57
N SER A 185 -10.65 -2.57 7.08
CA SER A 185 -10.59 -3.48 8.24
C SER A 185 -9.68 -4.69 7.99
N GLN A 186 -9.73 -5.25 6.77
CA GLN A 186 -8.84 -6.34 6.35
C GLN A 186 -7.38 -5.87 6.28
N VAL A 187 -7.12 -4.71 5.72
CA VAL A 187 -5.77 -4.12 5.67
C VAL A 187 -5.24 -3.85 7.08
N ASP A 188 -6.09 -3.31 7.97
CA ASP A 188 -5.75 -3.05 9.38
C ASP A 188 -5.39 -4.33 10.12
N HIS A 189 -6.19 -5.40 9.93
CA HIS A 189 -5.93 -6.71 10.51
C HIS A 189 -4.59 -7.29 10.00
N SER A 190 -4.37 -7.22 8.71
CA SER A 190 -3.13 -7.66 8.06
C SER A 190 -1.92 -6.90 8.58
N LEU A 191 -2.04 -5.59 8.74
CA LEU A 191 -0.98 -4.75 9.28
C LEU A 191 -0.67 -5.11 10.75
N LYS A 192 -1.70 -5.36 11.56
CA LYS A 192 -1.53 -5.79 12.95
C LYS A 192 -0.79 -7.13 13.03
N ASN A 193 -1.17 -8.10 12.21
CA ASN A 193 -0.48 -9.40 12.13
C ASN A 193 0.98 -9.23 11.68
N TYR A 194 1.23 -8.36 10.72
CA TYR A 194 2.59 -8.02 10.28
C TYR A 194 3.47 -7.50 11.45
N PHE A 195 2.94 -6.62 12.30
CA PHE A 195 3.66 -6.12 13.48
C PHE A 195 3.96 -7.25 14.48
N HIS A 196 2.98 -8.12 14.77
CA HIS A 196 3.17 -9.27 15.68
C HIS A 196 4.19 -10.27 15.13
N ASN A 197 4.09 -10.63 13.85
CA ASN A 197 5.00 -11.57 13.21
C ASN A 197 6.43 -11.02 13.18
N LYS A 198 6.57 -9.73 12.89
CA LYS A 198 7.87 -9.04 12.91
C LYS A 198 8.50 -9.05 14.30
N GLN A 199 7.72 -8.88 15.36
CA GLN A 199 8.21 -8.98 16.74
C GLN A 199 8.77 -10.37 17.05
N SER A 200 8.18 -11.43 16.48
CA SER A 200 8.63 -12.82 16.61
C SER A 200 9.79 -13.19 15.68
N GLY A 201 10.28 -12.25 14.87
CA GLY A 201 11.33 -12.48 13.87
C GLY A 201 10.84 -13.21 12.62
N ASN A 202 9.54 -13.39 12.46
CA ASN A 202 8.91 -13.96 11.27
C ASN A 202 8.53 -12.84 10.30
N TYR A 203 9.06 -12.90 9.07
CA TYR A 203 8.81 -11.92 8.01
C TYR A 203 8.05 -12.60 6.87
N GLU A 204 6.82 -13.02 7.15
CA GLU A 204 5.95 -13.56 6.10
C GLU A 204 5.64 -12.50 5.06
N GLN A 205 5.77 -12.89 3.79
CA GLN A 205 5.47 -12.02 2.65
C GLN A 205 3.98 -11.99 2.30
N ASP A 206 3.18 -12.85 2.91
CA ASP A 206 1.73 -12.88 2.69
C ASP A 206 1.10 -11.86 3.65
N PHE A 207 0.80 -10.68 3.11
CA PHE A 207 0.30 -9.54 3.89
C PHE A 207 -1.22 -9.60 4.09
N LEU A 208 -1.99 -9.87 3.02
CA LEU A 208 -3.44 -9.97 3.10
C LEU A 208 -3.83 -11.42 3.44
N HIS A 209 -3.87 -11.75 4.73
CA HIS A 209 -4.47 -13.01 5.16
C HIS A 209 -6.00 -12.90 5.04
N PRO A 210 -6.68 -13.79 4.28
CA PRO A 210 -8.13 -13.88 4.36
C PRO A 210 -8.51 -14.17 5.81
N THR A 211 -9.37 -13.37 6.40
CA THR A 211 -10.03 -13.77 7.64
C THR A 211 -10.89 -14.98 7.31
N ASP A 212 -10.75 -16.08 8.07
CA ASP A 212 -11.52 -17.33 7.92
C ASP A 212 -13.03 -17.13 8.24
N GLU A 213 -13.64 -16.04 7.81
CA GLU A 213 -15.07 -15.75 7.96
C GLU A 213 -15.84 -15.96 6.65
N ASN A 214 -15.53 -17.06 5.93
CA ASN A 214 -16.41 -17.61 4.90
C ASN A 214 -16.21 -19.12 4.78
N ILE A 215 -16.66 -19.85 5.79
CA ILE A 215 -17.10 -21.24 5.69
C ILE A 215 -18.55 -21.30 6.13
#